data_86e0bde7b4811dcd8588f8cdb7760938
#
_entry.id   86e0bde7b4811dcd8588f8cdb7760938
#
_cell.length_a   1.000
_cell.length_b   1.000
_cell.length_c   1.000
_cell.angle_alpha   90.00
_cell.angle_beta   90.00
_cell.angle_gamma   90.00
#
_symmetry.space_group_name_H-M   'P 1'
#
loop_
_entity.id
_entity.type
_entity.pdbx_description
1 polymer ?
#
loop_
_entity_poly.entity_id
_entity_poly.type
_entity_poly.pdbx_seq_one_letter_code
_entity_poly.pdbx_strand_id
1 'polypeptide(L)'
;MFVYLPRIFFWKGLDIYLSFFKCLKPNILFLVIDSFRADKFSGSNKSSLTPNIDKMIQNGTYFKQAISSADGTLLSWSSLLTALDPLKTGIRSEKLHKINPDIKTYFDILKDQGYYFYSQLPSLSKTVGIFPEFENEDSFFDYYLTCTKGLGKKIINMLESDLKTPWLAYLHIEDLHFPIEVPPDVNDEKYGLTNFDKAVSNLDTWIGRFIEKIDLEKTIVVLVSDHGSYLTSINHNGEQISLEVNSSLQTTTRNIGRAVPNFLKPVKSKTFFALEKIRKQKRLSKVEKFNLKNHEKRGLLWQRSDVDHFLFDDVLHVPLVFLGYGIKSNMKISQQVRTIDIFPTICEIIGLPNRDNEIDGRSLLPLIEGRELQELPNYIESSHLSLEIVTNDVIGIRTSNYKYFRDIDNPKNRIHLF
;
A
#
# COMPACT_ATOMS: atom_id res chain seq x y z
N MET A 1 -69.29 16.01 21.65
CA MET A 1 -68.83 16.61 20.37
C MET A 1 -67.30 16.58 20.42
N PHE A 2 -66.70 15.49 19.98
CA PHE A 2 -65.22 15.32 19.98
C PHE A 2 -64.68 15.73 18.62
N VAL A 3 -63.79 16.72 18.64
CA VAL A 3 -63.11 17.19 17.41
C VAL A 3 -61.87 16.34 17.17
N TYR A 4 -61.87 15.57 16.09
CA TYR A 4 -60.72 14.89 15.55
C TYR A 4 -59.81 15.93 14.87
N LEU A 5 -58.57 16.10 15.36
CA LEU A 5 -57.47 16.77 14.65
C LEU A 5 -56.61 15.76 13.96
N PRO A 6 -56.25 15.96 12.65
CA PRO A 6 -55.52 14.94 11.88
C PRO A 6 -54.02 14.92 12.19
N ARG A 7 -53.52 13.77 12.54
CA ARG A 7 -52.11 13.42 12.80
C ARG A 7 -51.23 13.31 11.52
N ILE A 8 -51.54 14.03 10.45
CA ILE A 8 -50.92 13.81 9.14
C ILE A 8 -49.75 14.76 8.81
N PHE A 9 -49.54 15.83 9.59
CA PHE A 9 -48.51 16.85 9.22
C PHE A 9 -47.10 16.62 9.86
N PHE A 10 -46.96 15.78 10.85
CA PHE A 10 -45.65 15.57 11.52
C PHE A 10 -44.73 14.55 10.84
N TRP A 11 -45.25 13.64 10.03
CA TRP A 11 -44.43 12.60 9.36
C TRP A 11 -43.78 13.08 8.07
N LYS A 12 -44.40 13.95 7.30
CA LYS A 12 -43.79 14.47 6.04
C LYS A 12 -42.60 15.39 6.29
N GLY A 13 -42.54 16.09 7.40
CA GLY A 13 -41.41 16.94 7.78
C GLY A 13 -40.16 16.12 8.19
N LEU A 14 -40.36 14.97 8.86
CA LEU A 14 -39.28 14.09 9.27
C LEU A 14 -38.69 13.32 8.09
N ASP A 15 -39.51 12.88 7.14
CA ASP A 15 -39.05 12.21 5.90
C ASP A 15 -38.30 13.16 4.97
N ILE A 16 -38.72 14.43 4.89
CA ILE A 16 -37.99 15.45 4.14
C ILE A 16 -36.69 15.83 4.85
N TYR A 17 -36.67 15.91 6.19
CA TYR A 17 -35.47 16.17 6.96
C TYR A 17 -34.49 15.00 6.88
N LEU A 18 -34.98 13.76 6.99
CA LEU A 18 -34.19 12.54 6.79
C LEU A 18 -33.73 12.35 5.33
N SER A 19 -34.52 12.81 4.33
CA SER A 19 -34.09 12.79 2.93
C SER A 19 -33.05 13.87 2.61
N PHE A 20 -33.06 15.03 3.30
CA PHE A 20 -32.03 16.05 3.15
C PHE A 20 -30.71 15.65 3.81
N PHE A 21 -30.72 14.89 4.91
CA PHE A 21 -29.51 14.31 5.51
C PHE A 21 -29.01 13.07 4.78
N LYS A 22 -29.76 12.54 3.82
CA LYS A 22 -29.44 11.28 3.13
C LYS A 22 -28.57 11.44 1.89
N CYS A 23 -27.90 12.57 1.67
CA CYS A 23 -27.22 12.78 0.38
C CYS A 23 -25.93 13.61 0.38
N LEU A 24 -25.17 13.65 1.45
CA LEU A 24 -23.76 14.06 1.32
C LEU A 24 -22.90 12.81 1.38
N LYS A 25 -22.54 12.29 0.20
CA LYS A 25 -21.54 11.22 0.11
C LYS A 25 -20.23 11.74 0.69
N PRO A 26 -19.57 10.99 1.60
CA PRO A 26 -18.30 11.42 2.18
C PRO A 26 -17.22 11.49 1.10
N ASN A 27 -16.25 12.36 1.29
CA ASN A 27 -15.01 12.34 0.54
C ASN A 27 -14.16 11.13 0.93
N ILE A 28 -13.18 10.77 0.12
CA ILE A 28 -12.27 9.65 0.37
C ILE A 28 -10.84 10.11 0.17
N LEU A 29 -10.04 10.10 1.23
CA LEU A 29 -8.59 10.26 1.16
C LEU A 29 -7.94 8.88 1.25
N PHE A 30 -7.30 8.44 0.17
CA PHE A 30 -6.66 7.15 0.06
C PHE A 30 -5.14 7.32 0.01
N LEU A 31 -4.47 7.03 1.15
CA LEU A 31 -3.03 7.14 1.32
C LEU A 31 -2.38 5.78 1.14
N VAL A 32 -1.73 5.56 0.01
CA VAL A 32 -0.89 4.37 -0.23
C VAL A 32 0.56 4.74 0.01
N ILE A 33 1.20 4.06 0.93
CA ILE A 33 2.62 4.24 1.22
C ILE A 33 3.37 3.06 0.64
N ASP A 34 4.15 3.29 -0.42
CA ASP A 34 4.95 2.25 -1.06
C ASP A 34 5.93 1.60 -0.08
N SER A 35 6.02 0.28 -0.10
CA SER A 35 7.02 -0.48 0.64
C SER A 35 6.95 -0.39 2.17
N PHE A 36 5.81 -0.01 2.77
CA PHE A 36 5.69 0.17 4.21
C PHE A 36 5.35 -1.14 4.92
N ARG A 37 6.26 -1.61 5.77
CA ARG A 37 6.11 -2.83 6.58
C ARG A 37 5.23 -2.60 7.80
N ALA A 38 4.36 -3.56 8.11
CA ALA A 38 3.51 -3.49 9.31
C ALA A 38 4.30 -3.49 10.63
N ASP A 39 5.41 -4.24 10.71
CA ASP A 39 6.26 -4.30 11.91
C ASP A 39 7.05 -3.01 12.16
N LYS A 40 7.16 -2.12 11.17
CA LYS A 40 7.74 -0.79 11.27
C LYS A 40 6.68 0.31 11.49
N PHE A 41 5.43 -0.02 11.21
CA PHE A 41 4.30 0.86 11.48
C PHE A 41 3.87 0.80 12.95
N SER A 42 3.75 -0.39 13.51
CA SER A 42 3.35 -0.64 14.91
C SER A 42 3.93 -1.95 15.42
N GLY A 43 4.45 -1.97 16.65
CA GLY A 43 4.99 -3.18 17.27
C GLY A 43 6.39 -3.00 17.83
N SER A 44 6.99 -4.11 18.30
CA SER A 44 8.30 -4.14 18.97
C SER A 44 9.49 -3.81 18.06
N ASN A 45 9.34 -3.98 16.76
CA ASN A 45 10.41 -3.71 15.77
C ASN A 45 10.43 -2.25 15.28
N LYS A 46 9.48 -1.44 15.73
CA LYS A 46 9.39 -0.01 15.41
C LYS A 46 10.37 0.76 16.29
N SER A 47 11.26 1.54 15.70
CA SER A 47 12.10 2.51 16.41
C SER A 47 11.86 3.96 15.96
N SER A 48 10.99 4.17 14.96
CA SER A 48 10.62 5.47 14.44
C SER A 48 9.73 6.26 15.42
N LEU A 49 9.88 7.59 15.40
CA LEU A 49 9.02 8.53 16.12
C LEU A 49 7.80 8.88 15.25
N THR A 50 6.61 8.39 15.62
CA THR A 50 5.42 8.51 14.76
C THR A 50 4.15 8.95 15.52
N PRO A 51 4.16 10.15 16.11
CA PRO A 51 3.02 10.62 16.92
C PRO A 51 1.72 10.77 16.12
N ASN A 52 1.80 11.10 14.83
CA ASN A 52 0.62 11.28 13.97
C ASN A 52 0.01 9.94 13.57
N ILE A 53 0.81 8.96 13.19
CA ILE A 53 0.38 7.58 12.94
C ILE A 53 -0.22 6.98 14.23
N ASP A 54 0.42 7.18 15.37
CA ASP A 54 -0.08 6.69 16.66
C ASP A 54 -1.44 7.31 17.00
N LYS A 55 -1.64 8.61 16.69
CA LYS A 55 -2.92 9.29 16.82
C LYS A 55 -3.98 8.75 15.85
N MET A 56 -3.61 8.41 14.59
CA MET A 56 -4.51 7.76 13.64
C MET A 56 -4.97 6.40 14.16
N ILE A 57 -4.07 5.59 14.71
CA ILE A 57 -4.40 4.29 15.33
C ILE A 57 -5.34 4.45 16.51
N GLN A 58 -5.19 5.50 17.32
CA GLN A 58 -6.06 5.77 18.46
C GLN A 58 -7.45 6.26 18.03
N ASN A 59 -7.53 7.09 17.01
CA ASN A 59 -8.77 7.74 16.59
C ASN A 59 -9.51 6.97 15.48
N GLY A 60 -8.97 5.85 15.01
CA GLY A 60 -9.54 5.04 13.94
C GLY A 60 -9.66 3.56 14.28
N THR A 61 -9.83 2.77 13.25
CA THR A 61 -9.80 1.30 13.28
C THR A 61 -8.51 0.81 12.64
N TYR A 62 -7.65 0.18 13.43
CA TYR A 62 -6.37 -0.39 13.00
C TYR A 62 -6.47 -1.91 12.86
N PHE A 63 -6.12 -2.42 11.68
CA PHE A 63 -6.03 -3.84 11.39
C PHE A 63 -4.59 -4.32 11.56
N LYS A 64 -4.34 -5.15 12.58
CA LYS A 64 -2.98 -5.61 12.91
C LYS A 64 -2.39 -6.60 11.91
N GLN A 65 -3.23 -7.29 11.14
CA GLN A 65 -2.84 -8.30 10.16
C GLN A 65 -3.50 -8.04 8.80
N ALA A 66 -3.17 -6.93 8.17
CA ALA A 66 -3.55 -6.67 6.78
C ALA A 66 -2.50 -7.26 5.84
N ILE A 67 -2.94 -8.07 4.89
CA ILE A 67 -2.06 -8.82 4.00
C ILE A 67 -2.29 -8.36 2.56
N SER A 68 -1.22 -7.90 1.91
CA SER A 68 -1.22 -7.63 0.48
C SER A 68 -1.31 -8.92 -0.33
N SER A 69 -1.99 -8.85 -1.47
CA SER A 69 -2.09 -10.00 -2.38
C SER A 69 -0.82 -10.21 -3.22
N ALA A 70 0.10 -9.24 -3.21
CA ALA A 70 1.34 -9.34 -3.99
C ALA A 70 2.52 -8.61 -3.33
N ASP A 71 3.72 -8.95 -3.75
CA ASP A 71 4.98 -8.37 -3.28
C ASP A 71 5.44 -7.15 -4.10
N GLY A 72 4.60 -6.65 -4.99
CA GLY A 72 4.95 -5.56 -5.89
C GLY A 72 3.80 -4.66 -6.31
N THR A 73 4.13 -3.41 -6.58
CA THR A 73 3.20 -2.29 -6.76
C THR A 73 2.11 -2.56 -7.80
N LEU A 74 2.46 -3.01 -9.02
CA LEU A 74 1.47 -3.14 -10.10
C LEU A 74 0.44 -4.24 -9.85
N LEU A 75 0.89 -5.40 -9.32
CA LEU A 75 -0.02 -6.47 -8.94
C LEU A 75 -0.90 -6.06 -7.77
N SER A 76 -0.30 -5.41 -6.76
CA SER A 76 -1.03 -4.92 -5.58
C SER A 76 -2.07 -3.87 -5.97
N TRP A 77 -1.73 -2.91 -6.84
CA TRP A 77 -2.71 -1.93 -7.36
C TRP A 77 -3.86 -2.60 -8.09
N SER A 78 -3.55 -3.56 -8.98
CA SER A 78 -4.59 -4.23 -9.73
C SER A 78 -5.58 -4.94 -8.81
N SER A 79 -5.09 -5.65 -7.81
CA SER A 79 -5.92 -6.36 -6.84
C SER A 79 -6.69 -5.40 -5.93
N LEU A 80 -6.02 -4.39 -5.39
CA LEU A 80 -6.62 -3.39 -4.51
C LEU A 80 -7.78 -2.64 -5.19
N LEU A 81 -7.57 -2.20 -6.44
CA LEU A 81 -8.51 -1.35 -7.17
C LEU A 81 -9.63 -2.13 -7.86
N THR A 82 -9.55 -3.45 -7.93
CA THR A 82 -10.59 -4.32 -8.50
C THR A 82 -11.27 -5.20 -7.45
N ALA A 83 -10.65 -5.36 -6.28
CA ALA A 83 -10.98 -6.38 -5.28
C ALA A 83 -10.93 -7.82 -5.81
N LEU A 84 -10.08 -8.07 -6.80
CA LEU A 84 -9.83 -9.40 -7.37
C LEU A 84 -8.45 -9.91 -6.96
N ASP A 85 -8.31 -11.21 -6.86
CA ASP A 85 -7.00 -11.83 -6.73
C ASP A 85 -6.11 -11.53 -7.97
N PRO A 86 -4.80 -11.36 -7.82
CA PRO A 86 -3.90 -10.94 -8.90
C PRO A 86 -4.05 -11.74 -10.18
N LEU A 87 -4.20 -13.06 -10.06
CA LEU A 87 -4.33 -13.97 -11.21
C LEU A 87 -5.54 -13.67 -12.12
N LYS A 88 -6.59 -13.01 -11.59
CA LYS A 88 -7.81 -12.66 -12.32
C LYS A 88 -7.71 -11.31 -13.03
N THR A 89 -6.80 -10.44 -12.60
CA THR A 89 -6.70 -9.06 -13.09
C THR A 89 -6.11 -8.94 -14.50
N GLY A 90 -5.36 -9.94 -14.95
CA GLY A 90 -4.61 -9.91 -16.20
C GLY A 90 -3.19 -9.34 -16.07
N ILE A 91 -2.85 -8.71 -14.94
CA ILE A 91 -1.52 -8.16 -14.69
C ILE A 91 -0.64 -9.26 -14.10
N ARG A 92 0.39 -9.68 -14.85
CA ARG A 92 1.31 -10.75 -14.46
C ARG A 92 2.77 -10.32 -14.39
N SER A 93 3.14 -9.20 -15.01
CA SER A 93 4.48 -8.64 -14.91
C SER A 93 4.45 -7.12 -14.97
N GLU A 94 5.45 -6.48 -14.33
CA GLU A 94 5.52 -5.01 -14.22
C GLU A 94 5.67 -4.26 -15.56
N LYS A 95 5.98 -4.92 -16.64
CA LYS A 95 6.36 -4.19 -17.87
C LYS A 95 5.44 -4.35 -19.06
N LEU A 96 4.56 -5.33 -19.10
CA LEU A 96 3.86 -5.66 -20.35
C LEU A 96 2.36 -5.93 -20.24
N HIS A 97 1.84 -6.18 -19.04
CA HIS A 97 0.43 -6.51 -18.92
C HIS A 97 -0.34 -5.29 -18.43
N LYS A 98 -1.40 -4.99 -19.13
CA LYS A 98 -2.44 -4.07 -18.68
C LYS A 98 -3.55 -4.88 -18.03
N ILE A 99 -4.34 -4.21 -17.21
CA ILE A 99 -5.55 -4.81 -16.67
C ILE A 99 -6.45 -5.30 -17.83
N ASN A 100 -7.13 -6.42 -17.61
CA ASN A 100 -8.15 -6.86 -18.56
C ASN A 100 -9.22 -5.76 -18.70
N PRO A 101 -9.49 -5.25 -19.93
CA PRO A 101 -10.39 -4.11 -20.15
C PRO A 101 -11.86 -4.40 -19.76
N ASP A 102 -12.24 -5.67 -19.62
CA ASP A 102 -13.59 -6.06 -19.18
C ASP A 102 -13.77 -5.93 -17.66
N ILE A 103 -12.68 -5.71 -16.90
CA ILE A 103 -12.72 -5.56 -15.45
C ILE A 103 -13.01 -4.12 -15.09
N LYS A 104 -14.09 -3.89 -14.37
CA LYS A 104 -14.39 -2.59 -13.75
C LYS A 104 -13.54 -2.38 -12.49
N THR A 105 -12.88 -1.22 -12.44
CA THR A 105 -12.20 -0.76 -11.24
C THR A 105 -13.17 -0.06 -10.28
N TYR A 106 -12.75 0.15 -9.04
CA TYR A 106 -13.53 0.97 -8.11
C TYR A 106 -13.59 2.45 -8.51
N PHE A 107 -12.68 2.94 -9.34
CA PHE A 107 -12.83 4.26 -9.95
C PHE A 107 -14.04 4.33 -10.87
N ASP A 108 -14.28 3.31 -11.69
CA ASP A 108 -15.46 3.26 -12.57
C ASP A 108 -16.75 3.29 -11.74
N ILE A 109 -16.80 2.48 -10.67
CA ILE A 109 -17.96 2.40 -9.77
C ILE A 109 -18.22 3.75 -9.08
N LEU A 110 -17.17 4.38 -8.55
CA LEU A 110 -17.30 5.68 -7.86
C LEU A 110 -17.61 6.82 -8.83
N LYS A 111 -17.13 6.75 -10.09
CA LYS A 111 -17.49 7.68 -11.16
C LYS A 111 -19.01 7.67 -11.42
N ASP A 112 -19.59 6.46 -11.51
CA ASP A 112 -21.03 6.29 -11.66
C ASP A 112 -21.82 6.85 -10.47
N GLN A 113 -21.16 7.05 -9.32
CA GLN A 113 -21.70 7.67 -8.12
C GLN A 113 -21.45 9.18 -8.04
N GLY A 114 -20.84 9.77 -9.06
CA GLY A 114 -20.58 11.22 -9.16
C GLY A 114 -19.34 11.71 -8.40
N TYR A 115 -18.40 10.81 -8.07
CA TYR A 115 -17.12 11.21 -7.48
C TYR A 115 -16.21 11.88 -8.50
N TYR A 116 -15.51 12.93 -8.05
CA TYR A 116 -14.39 13.56 -8.73
C TYR A 116 -13.07 12.95 -8.25
N PHE A 117 -12.11 12.78 -9.13
CA PHE A 117 -10.85 12.09 -8.82
C PHE A 117 -9.67 13.05 -8.85
N TYR A 118 -8.89 13.01 -7.79
CA TYR A 118 -7.62 13.75 -7.65
C TYR A 118 -6.51 12.76 -7.33
N SER A 119 -5.29 13.06 -7.74
CA SER A 119 -4.17 12.16 -7.42
C SER A 119 -2.81 12.85 -7.34
N GLN A 120 -1.90 12.14 -6.69
CA GLN A 120 -0.46 12.27 -6.86
C GLN A 120 0.11 10.87 -7.01
N LEU A 121 0.49 10.50 -8.22
CA LEU A 121 0.90 9.16 -8.62
C LEU A 121 2.26 9.17 -9.32
N PRO A 122 3.11 8.13 -9.15
CA PRO A 122 4.30 7.99 -9.97
C PRO A 122 3.93 7.76 -11.44
N SER A 123 4.71 8.31 -12.36
CA SER A 123 4.47 8.24 -13.81
C SER A 123 4.34 6.81 -14.36
N LEU A 124 4.85 5.81 -13.63
CA LEU A 124 4.70 4.39 -13.95
C LEU A 124 3.22 3.97 -14.00
N SER A 125 2.36 4.57 -13.20
CA SER A 125 0.93 4.26 -13.13
C SER A 125 0.19 4.44 -14.46
N LYS A 126 0.67 5.34 -15.33
CA LYS A 126 0.11 5.56 -16.67
C LYS A 126 0.16 4.33 -17.58
N THR A 127 1.08 3.40 -17.30
CA THR A 127 1.29 2.23 -18.16
C THR A 127 0.31 1.10 -17.90
N VAL A 128 -0.35 1.08 -16.75
CA VAL A 128 -1.15 -0.05 -16.26
C VAL A 128 -2.60 -0.01 -16.74
N GLY A 129 -3.13 1.20 -17.00
CA GLY A 129 -4.49 1.39 -17.50
C GLY A 129 -5.60 1.17 -16.45
N ILE A 130 -5.27 1.29 -15.14
CA ILE A 130 -6.22 1.12 -14.04
C ILE A 130 -6.75 2.45 -13.49
N PHE A 131 -6.06 3.54 -13.75
CA PHE A 131 -6.41 4.85 -13.20
C PHE A 131 -7.23 5.67 -14.19
N PRO A 132 -8.22 6.44 -13.70
CA PRO A 132 -9.02 7.32 -14.52
C PRO A 132 -8.25 8.58 -14.93
N GLU A 133 -8.91 9.47 -15.68
CA GLU A 133 -8.49 10.86 -15.77
C GLU A 133 -8.75 11.56 -14.43
N PHE A 134 -7.83 12.41 -14.03
CA PHE A 134 -7.90 13.16 -12.78
C PHE A 134 -8.21 14.63 -13.04
N GLU A 135 -8.87 15.28 -12.07
CA GLU A 135 -9.24 16.71 -12.15
C GLU A 135 -8.02 17.65 -12.04
N ASN A 136 -6.96 17.23 -11.34
CA ASN A 136 -5.73 18.02 -11.22
C ASN A 136 -4.74 17.72 -12.35
N GLU A 137 -4.22 18.76 -13.00
CA GLU A 137 -3.27 18.66 -14.13
C GLU A 137 -1.95 18.01 -13.72
N ASP A 138 -1.50 18.23 -12.48
CA ASP A 138 -0.24 17.72 -11.94
C ASP A 138 -0.37 16.36 -11.23
N SER A 139 -1.34 15.53 -11.67
CA SER A 139 -1.70 14.24 -11.07
C SER A 139 -0.54 13.22 -11.01
N PHE A 140 0.49 13.43 -11.80
CA PHE A 140 1.61 12.51 -11.91
C PHE A 140 2.93 13.19 -11.62
N PHE A 141 3.82 12.46 -10.96
CA PHE A 141 5.16 12.93 -10.66
C PHE A 141 6.23 11.95 -11.19
N ASP A 142 7.46 12.45 -11.31
CA ASP A 142 8.59 11.62 -11.67
C ASP A 142 8.93 10.66 -10.54
N TYR A 143 9.25 9.43 -10.91
CA TYR A 143 9.60 8.35 -9.99
C TYR A 143 10.67 8.80 -8.97
N TYR A 144 10.48 8.48 -7.70
CA TYR A 144 11.30 8.90 -6.53
C TYR A 144 11.18 10.37 -6.11
N LEU A 145 10.10 11.05 -6.42
CA LEU A 145 9.81 12.33 -5.81
C LEU A 145 9.23 12.10 -4.40
N THR A 146 10.04 12.38 -3.37
CA THR A 146 9.62 12.24 -1.97
C THR A 146 8.85 13.46 -1.47
N CYS A 147 8.12 13.29 -0.34
CA CYS A 147 7.41 14.40 0.30
C CYS A 147 8.32 15.58 0.60
N THR A 148 9.51 15.35 1.11
CA THR A 148 10.51 16.39 1.40
C THR A 148 11.04 17.07 0.13
N LYS A 149 11.10 16.38 -0.99
CA LYS A 149 11.57 16.92 -2.28
C LYS A 149 10.49 17.63 -3.08
N GLY A 150 9.33 17.85 -2.51
CA GLY A 150 8.27 18.65 -3.12
C GLY A 150 6.93 17.95 -3.26
N LEU A 151 6.86 16.61 -3.22
CA LEU A 151 5.59 15.89 -3.30
C LEU A 151 4.65 16.29 -2.15
N GLY A 152 5.17 16.35 -0.92
CA GLY A 152 4.36 16.74 0.24
C GLY A 152 3.73 18.14 0.07
N LYS A 153 4.45 19.09 -0.53
CA LYS A 153 3.91 20.43 -0.81
C LYS A 153 2.85 20.40 -1.91
N LYS A 154 3.03 19.59 -2.95
CA LYS A 154 2.02 19.38 -3.99
C LYS A 154 0.72 18.81 -3.42
N ILE A 155 0.83 17.80 -2.55
CA ILE A 155 -0.32 17.20 -1.87
C ILE A 155 -1.05 18.24 -1.02
N ILE A 156 -0.33 19.02 -0.19
CA ILE A 156 -0.95 20.07 0.63
C ILE A 156 -1.67 21.10 -0.24
N ASN A 157 -1.03 21.62 -1.28
CA ASN A 157 -1.64 22.58 -2.19
C ASN A 157 -2.92 22.03 -2.84
N MET A 158 -2.91 20.75 -3.25
CA MET A 158 -4.09 20.08 -3.79
C MET A 158 -5.21 19.98 -2.75
N LEU A 159 -4.90 19.55 -1.52
CA LEU A 159 -5.90 19.42 -0.45
C LEU A 159 -6.44 20.77 0.05
N GLU A 160 -5.69 21.85 -0.11
CA GLU A 160 -6.11 23.21 0.21
C GLU A 160 -6.88 23.90 -0.94
N SER A 161 -6.91 23.30 -2.13
CA SER A 161 -7.67 23.85 -3.26
C SER A 161 -9.17 23.56 -3.12
N ASP A 162 -9.98 24.24 -3.95
CA ASP A 162 -11.44 24.04 -3.97
C ASP A 162 -11.78 22.74 -4.71
N LEU A 163 -11.69 21.60 -4.02
CA LEU A 163 -11.99 20.29 -4.58
C LEU A 163 -13.51 20.12 -4.77
N LYS A 164 -13.92 19.73 -5.98
CA LYS A 164 -15.33 19.36 -6.25
C LYS A 164 -15.72 18.14 -5.43
N THR A 165 -16.86 18.20 -4.75
CA THR A 165 -17.35 17.14 -3.86
C THR A 165 -18.49 16.33 -4.50
N PRO A 166 -18.66 15.03 -4.19
CA PRO A 166 -17.74 14.20 -3.40
C PRO A 166 -16.47 13.87 -4.19
N TRP A 167 -15.32 13.81 -3.52
CA TRP A 167 -14.05 13.49 -4.16
C TRP A 167 -13.39 12.24 -3.57
N LEU A 168 -12.59 11.57 -4.40
CA LEU A 168 -11.58 10.61 -3.99
C LEU A 168 -10.21 11.14 -4.39
N ALA A 169 -9.34 11.37 -3.40
CA ALA A 169 -7.93 11.69 -3.62
C ALA A 169 -7.09 10.43 -3.37
N TYR A 170 -6.45 9.92 -4.43
CA TYR A 170 -5.57 8.75 -4.37
C TYR A 170 -4.11 9.20 -4.38
N LEU A 171 -3.43 9.05 -3.27
CA LEU A 171 -2.05 9.49 -3.06
C LEU A 171 -1.14 8.29 -2.91
N HIS A 172 -0.15 8.15 -3.80
CA HIS A 172 0.87 7.11 -3.72
C HIS A 172 2.21 7.74 -3.36
N ILE A 173 2.75 7.40 -2.19
CA ILE A 173 3.90 8.06 -1.58
C ILE A 173 5.08 7.08 -1.58
N GLU A 174 6.20 7.46 -2.23
CA GLU A 174 7.37 6.61 -2.45
C GLU A 174 8.53 6.88 -1.44
N ASP A 175 8.28 7.58 -0.33
CA ASP A 175 9.32 7.95 0.64
C ASP A 175 10.03 6.75 1.27
N LEU A 176 9.37 5.58 1.33
CA LEU A 176 9.93 4.33 1.85
C LEU A 176 10.37 3.36 0.76
N HIS A 177 10.21 3.71 -0.51
CA HIS A 177 10.73 2.93 -1.63
C HIS A 177 12.25 3.07 -1.72
N PHE A 178 12.93 1.94 -1.93
CA PHE A 178 14.40 1.94 -2.05
C PHE A 178 14.90 2.64 -3.33
N PRO A 179 15.96 3.47 -3.29
CA PRO A 179 16.85 3.76 -2.15
C PRO A 179 16.22 4.71 -1.14
N ILE A 180 16.37 4.38 0.15
CA ILE A 180 15.85 5.20 1.25
C ILE A 180 16.68 6.50 1.35
N GLU A 181 16.00 7.63 1.34
CA GLU A 181 16.60 8.93 1.55
C GLU A 181 16.17 9.47 2.92
N VAL A 182 17.16 9.84 3.72
CA VAL A 182 16.95 10.44 5.04
C VAL A 182 17.25 11.93 4.95
N PRO A 183 16.27 12.82 5.13
CA PRO A 183 16.50 14.25 5.21
C PRO A 183 17.44 14.60 6.36
N PRO A 184 18.30 15.65 6.22
CA PRO A 184 19.24 16.05 7.27
C PRO A 184 18.57 16.30 8.63
N ASP A 185 17.38 16.89 8.63
CA ASP A 185 16.65 17.29 9.84
C ASP A 185 16.19 16.11 10.70
N VAL A 186 16.07 14.91 10.11
CA VAL A 186 15.68 13.68 10.81
C VAL A 186 16.81 12.65 10.86
N ASN A 187 18.03 13.02 10.48
CA ASN A 187 19.18 12.11 10.53
C ASN A 187 19.81 12.03 11.93
N ASP A 188 19.01 11.77 12.94
CA ASP A 188 19.38 11.61 14.34
C ASP A 188 18.74 10.32 14.88
N GLU A 189 19.37 9.64 15.85
CA GLU A 189 18.88 8.38 16.44
C GLU A 189 17.53 8.52 17.14
N LYS A 190 17.18 9.72 17.61
CA LYS A 190 15.84 9.98 18.20
C LYS A 190 14.69 9.75 17.22
N TYR A 191 14.97 9.81 15.91
CA TYR A 191 13.99 9.56 14.86
C TYR A 191 13.96 8.10 14.37
N GLY A 192 14.91 7.27 14.82
CA GLY A 192 14.98 5.87 14.47
C GLY A 192 16.39 5.31 14.39
N LEU A 193 16.49 3.99 14.61
CA LEU A 193 17.76 3.27 14.65
C LEU A 193 18.32 2.95 13.25
N THR A 194 17.47 2.95 12.22
CA THR A 194 17.87 2.68 10.83
C THR A 194 17.43 3.81 9.91
N ASN A 195 18.01 3.91 8.72
CA ASN A 195 17.57 4.89 7.71
C ASN A 195 16.10 4.72 7.35
N PHE A 196 15.61 3.48 7.32
CA PHE A 196 14.19 3.22 7.10
C PHE A 196 13.32 3.81 8.23
N ASP A 197 13.69 3.56 9.48
CA ASP A 197 12.94 4.10 10.64
C ASP A 197 12.94 5.64 10.66
N LYS A 198 14.08 6.28 10.32
CA LYS A 198 14.19 7.74 10.19
C LYS A 198 13.30 8.28 9.06
N ALA A 199 13.25 7.59 7.92
CA ALA A 199 12.37 7.96 6.82
C ALA A 199 10.88 7.82 7.22
N VAL A 200 10.53 6.80 7.99
CA VAL A 200 9.18 6.65 8.58
C VAL A 200 8.84 7.82 9.49
N SER A 201 9.77 8.29 10.32
CA SER A 201 9.55 9.47 11.18
C SER A 201 9.35 10.76 10.39
N ASN A 202 10.09 10.94 9.30
CA ASN A 202 9.86 12.05 8.38
C ASN A 202 8.48 11.97 7.70
N LEU A 203 8.12 10.79 7.24
CA LEU A 203 6.82 10.53 6.60
C LEU A 203 5.65 10.78 7.57
N ASP A 204 5.80 10.40 8.84
CA ASP A 204 4.79 10.65 9.89
C ASP A 204 4.46 12.15 9.99
N THR A 205 5.47 13.01 9.92
CA THR A 205 5.29 14.48 9.94
C THR A 205 4.45 14.94 8.74
N TRP A 206 4.68 14.40 7.55
CA TRP A 206 3.90 14.72 6.36
C TRP A 206 2.47 14.20 6.44
N ILE A 207 2.28 12.97 6.91
CA ILE A 207 0.95 12.38 7.15
C ILE A 207 0.15 13.29 8.10
N GLY A 208 0.76 13.75 9.21
CA GLY A 208 0.12 14.70 10.12
C GLY A 208 -0.38 15.96 9.40
N ARG A 209 0.47 16.59 8.58
CA ARG A 209 0.12 17.77 7.80
C ARG A 209 -1.01 17.52 6.80
N PHE A 210 -1.07 16.33 6.18
CA PHE A 210 -2.15 15.97 5.26
C PHE A 210 -3.48 15.83 6.01
N ILE A 211 -3.47 15.12 7.15
CA ILE A 211 -4.67 14.90 7.96
C ILE A 211 -5.22 16.22 8.53
N GLU A 212 -4.36 17.19 8.88
CA GLU A 212 -4.76 18.52 9.33
C GLU A 212 -5.58 19.30 8.29
N LYS A 213 -5.47 18.97 6.99
CA LYS A 213 -6.23 19.59 5.91
C LYS A 213 -7.58 18.92 5.64
N ILE A 214 -7.93 17.86 6.38
CA ILE A 214 -9.09 17.03 6.11
C ILE A 214 -10.16 17.22 7.18
N ASP A 215 -11.39 17.45 6.75
CA ASP A 215 -12.58 17.36 7.59
C ASP A 215 -12.95 15.89 7.80
N LEU A 216 -12.54 15.31 8.93
CA LEU A 216 -12.77 13.91 9.26
C LEU A 216 -14.24 13.54 9.46
N GLU A 217 -15.12 14.53 9.73
CA GLU A 217 -16.56 14.28 9.81
C GLU A 217 -17.21 14.04 8.45
N LYS A 218 -16.52 14.48 7.37
CA LYS A 218 -17.00 14.37 5.98
C LYS A 218 -16.11 13.49 5.10
N THR A 219 -15.04 12.93 5.64
CA THR A 219 -14.05 12.21 4.84
C THR A 219 -13.71 10.86 5.45
N ILE A 220 -13.75 9.80 4.64
CA ILE A 220 -13.15 8.51 4.96
C ILE A 220 -11.66 8.62 4.62
N VAL A 221 -10.80 8.37 5.58
CA VAL A 221 -9.35 8.30 5.37
C VAL A 221 -8.90 6.84 5.48
N VAL A 222 -8.19 6.35 4.48
CA VAL A 222 -7.56 5.02 4.49
C VAL A 222 -6.06 5.21 4.33
N LEU A 223 -5.29 4.69 5.28
CA LEU A 223 -3.84 4.54 5.15
C LEU A 223 -3.52 3.06 5.01
N VAL A 224 -2.84 2.71 3.92
CA VAL A 224 -2.43 1.35 3.59
C VAL A 224 -1.07 1.35 2.90
N SER A 225 -0.38 0.23 2.86
CA SER A 225 0.72 0.02 1.91
C SER A 225 0.29 -0.98 0.84
N ASP A 226 0.84 -0.82 -0.35
CA ASP A 226 0.66 -1.74 -1.46
C ASP A 226 1.39 -3.08 -1.20
N HIS A 227 2.62 -3.01 -0.70
CA HIS A 227 3.44 -4.14 -0.23
C HIS A 227 4.46 -3.67 0.81
N GLY A 228 5.12 -4.61 1.47
CA GLY A 228 6.25 -4.33 2.35
C GLY A 228 7.59 -4.29 1.60
N SER A 229 8.69 -4.42 2.33
CA SER A 229 10.04 -4.34 1.75
C SER A 229 11.04 -5.19 2.51
N TYR A 230 12.03 -5.72 1.81
CA TYR A 230 13.21 -6.28 2.44
C TYR A 230 14.16 -5.15 2.84
N LEU A 231 14.48 -5.08 4.13
CA LEU A 231 15.37 -4.06 4.65
C LEU A 231 16.82 -4.48 4.50
N THR A 232 17.64 -3.56 4.02
CA THR A 232 19.10 -3.74 3.87
C THR A 232 19.87 -3.38 5.13
N SER A 233 19.17 -2.91 6.16
CA SER A 233 19.74 -2.58 7.46
C SER A 233 18.86 -3.10 8.60
N ILE A 234 19.49 -3.63 9.64
CA ILE A 234 18.85 -4.10 10.87
C ILE A 234 19.60 -3.58 12.08
N ASN A 235 18.94 -3.49 13.22
CA ASN A 235 19.59 -3.34 14.50
C ASN A 235 19.75 -4.73 15.16
N HIS A 236 20.97 -5.15 15.42
CA HIS A 236 21.28 -6.40 16.09
C HIS A 236 22.09 -6.12 17.36
N ASN A 237 21.52 -6.40 18.53
CA ASN A 237 22.14 -6.16 19.83
C ASN A 237 22.63 -4.72 20.06
N GLY A 238 21.92 -3.70 19.51
CA GLY A 238 22.31 -2.29 19.63
C GLY A 238 23.27 -1.81 18.55
N GLU A 239 23.78 -2.70 17.69
CA GLU A 239 24.63 -2.35 16.56
C GLU A 239 23.82 -2.36 15.26
N GLN A 240 23.93 -1.28 14.47
CA GLN A 240 23.31 -1.21 13.15
C GLN A 240 24.16 -1.95 12.13
N ILE A 241 23.63 -3.08 11.64
CA ILE A 241 24.21 -3.81 10.52
C ILE A 241 23.55 -3.32 9.25
N SER A 242 24.30 -2.67 8.36
CA SER A 242 23.81 -2.20 7.06
C SER A 242 24.61 -2.86 5.93
N LEU A 243 23.86 -3.38 4.96
CA LEU A 243 24.38 -3.84 3.67
C LEU A 243 24.07 -2.85 2.54
N GLU A 244 23.64 -1.63 2.89
CA GLU A 244 23.37 -0.58 1.92
C GLU A 244 24.65 -0.26 1.13
N VAL A 245 24.54 -0.29 -0.18
CA VAL A 245 25.54 0.30 -1.07
C VAL A 245 25.29 1.80 -1.07
N ASN A 246 26.35 2.63 -0.96
CA ASN A 246 26.23 4.09 -0.95
C ASN A 246 25.20 4.57 -1.97
N SER A 247 24.17 5.27 -1.50
CA SER A 247 23.04 5.75 -2.30
C SER A 247 23.47 6.57 -3.53
N SER A 248 24.58 7.33 -3.42
CA SER A 248 25.17 8.10 -4.51
C SER A 248 25.67 7.22 -5.67
N LEU A 249 26.32 6.07 -5.36
CA LEU A 249 26.78 5.12 -6.38
C LEU A 249 25.61 4.40 -7.07
N GLN A 250 24.53 4.12 -6.34
CA GLN A 250 23.35 3.50 -6.92
C GLN A 250 22.59 4.47 -7.83
N THR A 251 22.43 5.72 -7.42
CA THR A 251 21.83 6.77 -8.24
C THR A 251 22.61 6.99 -9.53
N THR A 252 23.95 7.01 -9.44
CA THR A 252 24.83 7.16 -10.60
C THR A 252 24.73 5.95 -11.55
N THR A 253 24.79 4.73 -11.04
CA THR A 253 24.65 3.52 -11.87
C THR A 253 23.26 3.39 -12.50
N ARG A 254 22.22 3.87 -11.85
CA ARG A 254 20.84 3.93 -12.35
C ARG A 254 20.69 4.95 -13.47
N ASN A 255 21.26 6.14 -13.31
CA ASN A 255 21.26 7.19 -14.35
C ASN A 255 22.03 6.76 -15.60
N ILE A 256 23.19 6.13 -15.44
CA ILE A 256 23.94 5.51 -16.55
C ILE A 256 23.08 4.42 -17.21
N GLY A 257 22.40 3.58 -16.42
CA GLY A 257 21.51 2.56 -16.92
C GLY A 257 20.32 3.09 -17.73
N ARG A 258 19.78 4.28 -17.42
CA ARG A 258 18.72 4.93 -18.19
C ARG A 258 19.19 5.48 -19.52
N ALA A 259 20.46 5.90 -19.60
CA ALA A 259 21.06 6.45 -20.82
C ALA A 259 21.46 5.37 -21.86
N VAL A 260 21.36 4.09 -21.52
CA VAL A 260 21.73 2.99 -22.43
C VAL A 260 20.68 2.83 -23.54
N PRO A 261 21.07 2.92 -24.83
CA PRO A 261 20.17 2.74 -25.96
C PRO A 261 19.47 1.37 -25.97
N ASN A 262 18.26 1.32 -26.54
CA ASN A 262 17.42 0.14 -26.56
C ASN A 262 18.07 -1.12 -27.16
N PHE A 263 18.91 -0.97 -28.15
CA PHE A 263 19.59 -2.10 -28.80
C PHE A 263 20.66 -2.77 -27.93
N LEU A 264 21.13 -2.10 -26.87
CA LEU A 264 22.07 -2.64 -25.86
C LEU A 264 21.39 -3.22 -24.62
N LYS A 265 20.05 -3.24 -24.57
CA LYS A 265 19.30 -3.79 -23.43
C LYS A 265 19.69 -5.22 -23.04
N PRO A 266 19.88 -6.19 -23.99
CA PRO A 266 20.27 -7.56 -23.62
C PRO A 266 21.66 -7.63 -22.96
N VAL A 267 22.61 -6.80 -23.42
CA VAL A 267 23.96 -6.72 -22.83
C VAL A 267 23.88 -6.10 -21.43
N LYS A 268 23.06 -5.05 -21.28
CA LYS A 268 22.82 -4.39 -20.00
C LYS A 268 22.22 -5.36 -18.97
N SER A 269 21.23 -6.18 -19.34
CA SER A 269 20.64 -7.18 -18.46
C SER A 269 21.68 -8.18 -17.99
N LYS A 270 22.44 -8.79 -18.91
CA LYS A 270 23.48 -9.77 -18.57
C LYS A 270 24.54 -9.18 -17.63
N THR A 271 25.01 -7.96 -17.89
CA THR A 271 26.00 -7.30 -17.03
C THR A 271 25.42 -6.94 -15.67
N PHE A 272 24.17 -6.48 -15.61
CA PHE A 272 23.47 -6.21 -14.37
C PHE A 272 23.40 -7.48 -13.47
N PHE A 273 22.96 -8.62 -14.03
CA PHE A 273 22.87 -9.87 -13.27
C PHE A 273 24.21 -10.44 -12.83
N ALA A 274 25.24 -10.29 -13.66
CA ALA A 274 26.59 -10.67 -13.27
C ALA A 274 27.10 -9.84 -12.09
N LEU A 275 26.85 -8.54 -12.12
CA LEU A 275 27.19 -7.62 -11.03
C LEU A 275 26.39 -7.92 -9.75
N GLU A 276 25.08 -8.22 -9.88
CA GLU A 276 24.25 -8.59 -8.73
C GLU A 276 24.71 -9.91 -8.09
N LYS A 277 25.10 -10.90 -8.89
CA LYS A 277 25.69 -12.14 -8.36
C LYS A 277 26.95 -11.87 -7.51
N ILE A 278 27.84 -10.99 -7.97
CA ILE A 278 29.03 -10.58 -7.22
C ILE A 278 28.64 -9.81 -5.94
N ARG A 279 27.66 -8.90 -6.03
CA ARG A 279 27.14 -8.17 -4.88
C ARG A 279 26.50 -9.10 -3.85
N LYS A 280 25.73 -10.09 -4.30
CA LYS A 280 25.12 -11.12 -3.42
C LYS A 280 26.20 -11.91 -2.66
N GLN A 281 27.26 -12.34 -3.34
CA GLN A 281 28.37 -13.02 -2.68
C GLN A 281 29.07 -12.15 -1.62
N LYS A 282 29.29 -10.85 -1.92
CA LYS A 282 29.85 -9.91 -0.95
C LYS A 282 28.92 -9.66 0.24
N ARG A 283 27.62 -9.60 0.02
CA ARG A 283 26.62 -9.50 1.12
C ARG A 283 26.66 -10.74 2.00
N LEU A 284 26.63 -11.94 1.39
CA LEU A 284 26.74 -13.23 2.10
C LEU A 284 27.96 -13.25 3.01
N SER A 285 29.15 -12.93 2.49
CA SER A 285 30.38 -12.93 3.28
C SER A 285 30.40 -11.90 4.42
N LYS A 286 29.61 -10.82 4.31
CA LYS A 286 29.41 -9.88 5.42
C LYS A 286 28.45 -10.44 6.47
N VAL A 287 27.33 -10.99 6.05
CA VAL A 287 26.27 -11.51 6.93
C VAL A 287 26.76 -12.69 7.75
N GLU A 288 27.61 -13.56 7.17
CA GLU A 288 28.20 -14.72 7.86
C GLU A 288 29.08 -14.37 9.05
N LYS A 289 29.60 -13.13 9.09
CA LYS A 289 30.40 -12.63 10.22
C LYS A 289 29.58 -12.35 11.47
N PHE A 290 28.25 -12.23 11.34
CA PHE A 290 27.35 -11.92 12.43
C PHE A 290 26.53 -13.15 12.80
N ASN A 291 26.33 -13.37 14.10
CA ASN A 291 25.48 -14.45 14.60
C ASN A 291 24.01 -14.06 14.52
N LEU A 292 23.48 -13.89 13.29
CA LEU A 292 22.12 -13.46 13.01
C LEU A 292 21.14 -14.63 12.99
N LYS A 293 19.91 -14.35 13.39
CA LYS A 293 18.78 -15.28 13.22
C LYS A 293 18.41 -15.43 11.74
N ASN A 294 17.74 -16.52 11.39
CA ASN A 294 17.39 -16.81 9.99
C ASN A 294 16.56 -15.71 9.32
N HIS A 295 15.62 -15.08 10.04
CA HIS A 295 14.79 -13.99 9.49
C HIS A 295 15.60 -12.70 9.29
N GLU A 296 16.58 -12.39 10.17
CA GLU A 296 17.47 -11.25 10.03
C GLU A 296 18.42 -11.45 8.83
N LYS A 297 19.00 -12.63 8.68
CA LYS A 297 19.79 -13.01 7.49
C LYS A 297 18.98 -12.86 6.22
N ARG A 298 17.75 -13.37 6.23
CA ARG A 298 16.84 -13.27 5.10
C ARG A 298 16.57 -11.80 4.73
N GLY A 299 16.16 -10.96 5.66
CA GLY A 299 15.90 -9.54 5.43
C GLY A 299 17.11 -8.81 4.81
N LEU A 300 18.33 -9.10 5.27
CA LEU A 300 19.55 -8.50 4.74
C LEU A 300 20.00 -9.04 3.38
N LEU A 301 19.77 -10.32 3.11
CA LEU A 301 20.29 -10.99 1.90
C LEU A 301 19.34 -10.89 0.70
N TRP A 302 18.03 -10.81 0.96
CA TRP A 302 17.02 -10.84 -0.07
C TRP A 302 16.71 -9.41 -0.54
N GLN A 303 16.92 -9.18 -1.81
CA GLN A 303 16.47 -7.98 -2.50
C GLN A 303 15.55 -8.40 -3.64
N ARG A 304 14.58 -7.56 -3.98
CA ARG A 304 13.64 -7.79 -5.07
C ARG A 304 14.30 -8.02 -6.44
N SER A 305 15.56 -7.60 -6.60
CA SER A 305 16.38 -7.88 -7.77
C SER A 305 16.95 -9.30 -7.83
N ASP A 306 16.84 -10.06 -6.74
CA ASP A 306 17.27 -11.45 -6.72
C ASP A 306 16.26 -12.30 -7.51
N VAL A 307 16.76 -13.29 -8.24
CA VAL A 307 15.97 -14.21 -9.08
C VAL A 307 14.99 -15.06 -8.25
N ASP A 308 15.19 -15.09 -6.93
CA ASP A 308 14.40 -15.84 -5.99
C ASP A 308 13.36 -14.92 -5.32
N HIS A 309 12.13 -14.98 -5.74
CA HIS A 309 11.01 -14.28 -5.11
C HIS A 309 10.40 -15.14 -4.01
N PHE A 310 10.20 -14.56 -2.84
CA PHE A 310 9.57 -15.24 -1.71
C PHE A 310 8.47 -14.36 -1.13
N LEU A 311 7.35 -14.99 -0.84
CA LEU A 311 6.17 -14.35 -0.28
C LEU A 311 6.23 -14.36 1.26
N PHE A 312 7.29 -13.80 1.84
CA PHE A 312 7.39 -13.62 3.28
C PHE A 312 6.58 -12.41 3.79
N ASP A 313 6.27 -12.40 5.09
CA ASP A 313 5.52 -11.28 5.70
C ASP A 313 6.28 -9.94 5.64
N ASP A 314 7.60 -9.97 5.47
CA ASP A 314 8.41 -8.78 5.18
C ASP A 314 7.86 -7.95 4.00
N VAL A 315 7.27 -8.60 3.00
CA VAL A 315 6.74 -7.95 1.79
C VAL A 315 5.22 -8.02 1.68
N LEU A 316 4.54 -8.83 2.47
CA LEU A 316 3.09 -9.00 2.38
C LEU A 316 2.31 -8.39 3.55
N HIS A 317 2.90 -8.35 4.76
CA HIS A 317 2.24 -7.80 5.93
C HIS A 317 2.40 -6.27 5.95
N VAL A 318 1.30 -5.59 5.73
CA VAL A 318 1.23 -4.13 5.52
C VAL A 318 0.39 -3.44 6.59
N PRO A 319 0.61 -2.15 6.87
CA PRO A 319 -0.29 -1.38 7.71
C PRO A 319 -1.64 -1.17 7.03
N LEU A 320 -2.71 -1.11 7.84
CA LEU A 320 -4.03 -0.69 7.40
C LEU A 320 -4.76 0.02 8.54
N VAL A 321 -5.12 1.28 8.30
CA VAL A 321 -5.92 2.09 9.21
C VAL A 321 -7.06 2.75 8.45
N PHE A 322 -8.27 2.65 9.00
CA PHE A 322 -9.40 3.48 8.60
C PHE A 322 -9.66 4.55 9.65
N LEU A 323 -9.99 5.77 9.21
CA LEU A 323 -10.23 6.92 10.06
C LEU A 323 -11.33 7.81 9.46
N GLY A 324 -12.07 8.54 10.30
CA GLY A 324 -13.00 9.57 9.88
C GLY A 324 -14.44 9.10 9.72
N TYR A 325 -15.13 9.57 8.67
CA TYR A 325 -16.56 9.37 8.48
C TYR A 325 -16.97 7.89 8.53
N GLY A 326 -17.91 7.56 9.42
CA GLY A 326 -18.45 6.19 9.57
C GLY A 326 -17.50 5.19 10.23
N ILE A 327 -16.31 5.61 10.67
CA ILE A 327 -15.31 4.72 11.24
C ILE A 327 -15.31 4.79 12.77
N LYS A 328 -15.40 3.62 13.40
CA LYS A 328 -15.31 3.51 14.86
C LYS A 328 -13.89 3.78 15.34
N SER A 329 -13.75 4.66 16.31
CA SER A 329 -12.46 5.02 16.90
C SER A 329 -11.98 3.97 17.91
N ASN A 330 -10.65 3.96 18.15
CA ASN A 330 -9.97 3.12 19.14
C ASN A 330 -10.23 1.61 18.96
N MET A 331 -10.39 1.16 17.73
CA MET A 331 -10.55 -0.26 17.40
C MET A 331 -9.23 -0.86 16.93
N LYS A 332 -8.86 -2.02 17.50
CA LYS A 332 -7.68 -2.78 17.11
C LYS A 332 -8.09 -4.21 16.77
N ILE A 333 -8.09 -4.55 15.50
CA ILE A 333 -8.55 -5.84 14.99
C ILE A 333 -7.33 -6.74 14.75
N SER A 334 -7.33 -7.90 15.42
CA SER A 334 -6.21 -8.86 15.33
C SER A 334 -6.43 -9.91 14.25
N GLN A 335 -7.65 -10.08 13.77
CA GLN A 335 -7.98 -10.99 12.68
C GLN A 335 -7.26 -10.58 11.39
N GLN A 336 -6.81 -11.56 10.60
CA GLN A 336 -6.28 -11.32 9.27
C GLN A 336 -7.36 -10.75 8.36
N VAL A 337 -6.98 -9.72 7.60
CA VAL A 337 -7.77 -9.13 6.52
C VAL A 337 -6.89 -8.96 5.27
N ARG A 338 -7.50 -8.72 4.12
CA ARG A 338 -6.80 -8.64 2.84
C ARG A 338 -6.89 -7.22 2.29
N THR A 339 -5.89 -6.76 1.56
CA THR A 339 -5.95 -5.43 0.92
C THR A 339 -7.08 -5.34 -0.11
N ILE A 340 -7.48 -6.45 -0.72
CA ILE A 340 -8.64 -6.51 -1.64
C ILE A 340 -9.99 -6.26 -0.94
N ASP A 341 -10.04 -6.30 0.38
CA ASP A 341 -11.25 -6.06 1.18
C ASP A 341 -11.52 -4.55 1.41
N ILE A 342 -10.57 -3.67 1.07
CA ILE A 342 -10.62 -2.23 1.41
C ILE A 342 -11.71 -1.49 0.64
N PHE A 343 -11.73 -1.57 -0.69
CA PHE A 343 -12.73 -0.87 -1.49
C PHE A 343 -14.15 -1.39 -1.32
N PRO A 344 -14.40 -2.71 -1.19
CA PRO A 344 -15.71 -3.22 -0.77
C PRO A 344 -16.20 -2.61 0.55
N THR A 345 -15.28 -2.41 1.51
CA THR A 345 -15.58 -1.75 2.79
C THR A 345 -15.99 -0.30 2.60
N ILE A 346 -15.22 0.45 1.81
CA ILE A 346 -15.55 1.86 1.49
C ILE A 346 -16.92 1.94 0.84
N CYS A 347 -17.19 1.08 -0.16
CA CYS A 347 -18.47 1.06 -0.86
C CYS A 347 -19.65 0.78 0.08
N GLU A 348 -19.52 -0.17 1.01
CA GLU A 348 -20.56 -0.43 2.00
C GLU A 348 -20.78 0.76 2.94
N ILE A 349 -19.71 1.42 3.42
CA ILE A 349 -19.80 2.63 4.26
C ILE A 349 -20.57 3.76 3.55
N ILE A 350 -20.38 3.94 2.25
CA ILE A 350 -21.08 4.96 1.46
C ILE A 350 -22.45 4.51 0.95
N GLY A 351 -22.90 3.32 1.35
CA GLY A 351 -24.23 2.79 1.05
C GLY A 351 -24.38 2.18 -0.35
N LEU A 352 -23.30 1.76 -0.98
CA LEU A 352 -23.37 1.04 -2.25
C LEU A 352 -23.66 -0.45 -2.04
N PRO A 353 -24.35 -1.09 -3.01
CA PRO A 353 -24.65 -2.51 -2.93
C PRO A 353 -23.38 -3.36 -2.95
N ASN A 354 -23.43 -4.46 -2.23
CA ASN A 354 -22.37 -5.44 -2.19
C ASN A 354 -22.25 -6.19 -3.54
N ARG A 355 -21.01 -6.51 -3.95
CA ARG A 355 -20.67 -7.17 -5.21
C ARG A 355 -20.07 -8.58 -5.00
N ASP A 356 -20.41 -9.25 -3.92
CA ASP A 356 -19.80 -10.51 -3.46
C ASP A 356 -19.68 -11.61 -4.54
N ASN A 357 -20.57 -11.62 -5.54
CA ASN A 357 -20.53 -12.60 -6.63
C ASN A 357 -19.59 -12.21 -7.79
N GLU A 358 -19.06 -10.98 -7.80
CA GLU A 358 -18.25 -10.44 -8.90
C GLU A 358 -16.78 -10.23 -8.50
N ILE A 359 -16.49 -10.23 -7.21
CA ILE A 359 -15.18 -9.90 -6.62
C ILE A 359 -14.75 -10.96 -5.62
N ASP A 360 -13.44 -11.00 -5.32
CA ASP A 360 -12.89 -11.89 -4.28
C ASP A 360 -12.81 -11.19 -2.92
N GLY A 361 -12.75 -9.86 -2.94
CA GLY A 361 -12.79 -9.00 -1.76
C GLY A 361 -14.17 -8.95 -1.13
N ARG A 362 -14.23 -8.61 0.15
CA ARG A 362 -15.48 -8.40 0.89
C ARG A 362 -15.36 -7.23 1.85
N SER A 363 -16.48 -6.71 2.29
CA SER A 363 -16.47 -5.62 3.27
C SER A 363 -15.98 -6.07 4.65
N LEU A 364 -15.16 -5.21 5.28
CA LEU A 364 -14.70 -5.31 6.66
C LEU A 364 -15.57 -4.48 7.62
N LEU A 365 -16.64 -3.85 7.14
CA LEU A 365 -17.53 -3.02 7.96
C LEU A 365 -18.02 -3.76 9.22
N PRO A 366 -18.38 -5.06 9.17
CA PRO A 366 -18.74 -5.80 10.39
C PRO A 366 -17.63 -5.76 11.46
N LEU A 367 -16.36 -5.90 11.08
CA LEU A 367 -15.24 -5.82 12.03
C LEU A 367 -15.05 -4.39 12.57
N ILE A 368 -15.22 -3.36 11.72
CA ILE A 368 -15.15 -1.94 12.13
C ILE A 368 -16.26 -1.64 13.16
N GLU A 369 -17.44 -2.23 13.01
CA GLU A 369 -18.55 -2.10 13.95
C GLU A 369 -18.41 -2.96 15.20
N GLY A 370 -17.41 -3.82 15.27
CA GLY A 370 -17.15 -4.74 16.40
C GLY A 370 -17.98 -6.01 16.33
N ARG A 371 -18.49 -6.38 15.15
CA ARG A 371 -19.17 -7.65 14.87
C ARG A 371 -18.17 -8.70 14.39
N GLU A 372 -18.50 -9.95 14.57
CA GLU A 372 -17.71 -11.06 14.06
C GLU A 372 -17.81 -11.18 12.54
N LEU A 373 -16.71 -11.59 11.92
CA LEU A 373 -16.63 -11.91 10.49
C LEU A 373 -15.70 -13.13 10.33
N GLN A 374 -16.15 -14.15 9.61
CA GLN A 374 -15.33 -15.33 9.35
C GLN A 374 -14.04 -14.93 8.61
N GLU A 375 -12.86 -15.39 9.06
CA GLU A 375 -11.61 -15.18 8.35
C GLU A 375 -11.64 -15.89 6.98
N LEU A 376 -11.13 -15.22 5.94
CA LEU A 376 -10.87 -15.81 4.64
C LEU A 376 -9.37 -15.92 4.40
N PRO A 377 -8.90 -17.00 3.75
CA PRO A 377 -7.52 -17.08 3.31
C PRO A 377 -7.23 -16.00 2.26
N ASN A 378 -6.00 -15.49 2.27
CA ASN A 378 -5.50 -14.57 1.25
C ASN A 378 -4.71 -15.35 0.19
N TYR A 379 -5.12 -15.23 -1.08
CA TYR A 379 -4.28 -15.63 -2.20
C TYR A 379 -3.14 -14.62 -2.34
N ILE A 380 -1.92 -15.11 -2.52
CA ILE A 380 -0.71 -14.29 -2.61
C ILE A 380 0.13 -14.70 -3.81
N GLU A 381 0.68 -13.71 -4.51
CA GLU A 381 1.45 -13.92 -5.73
C GLU A 381 2.67 -13.00 -5.79
N SER A 382 3.79 -13.52 -6.29
CA SER A 382 4.98 -12.73 -6.58
C SER A 382 5.03 -12.37 -8.04
N SER A 383 5.41 -11.12 -8.33
CA SER A 383 5.54 -10.62 -9.70
C SER A 383 6.98 -10.62 -10.21
N HIS A 384 7.15 -10.90 -11.49
CA HIS A 384 8.44 -10.78 -12.17
C HIS A 384 8.85 -9.33 -12.39
N LEU A 385 10.14 -9.05 -12.20
CA LEU A 385 10.74 -7.75 -12.53
C LEU A 385 11.17 -7.63 -14.01
N SER A 386 11.27 -8.72 -14.76
CA SER A 386 11.80 -8.70 -16.12
C SER A 386 11.28 -9.85 -16.98
N LEU A 387 10.84 -9.52 -18.20
CA LEU A 387 10.47 -10.49 -19.22
C LEU A 387 11.64 -11.28 -19.83
N GLU A 388 12.86 -10.78 -19.64
CA GLU A 388 14.06 -11.37 -20.25
C GLU A 388 14.61 -12.52 -19.41
N ILE A 389 14.06 -12.74 -18.20
CA ILE A 389 14.50 -13.78 -17.28
C ILE A 389 13.31 -14.64 -16.95
N VAL A 390 13.41 -15.90 -17.32
CA VAL A 390 12.49 -16.94 -16.86
C VAL A 390 12.76 -17.15 -15.37
N THR A 391 12.00 -16.44 -14.55
CA THR A 391 11.91 -16.72 -13.13
C THR A 391 10.61 -17.50 -12.91
N ASN A 392 10.60 -18.38 -11.94
CA ASN A 392 9.38 -19.09 -11.59
C ASN A 392 8.46 -18.15 -10.80
N ASP A 393 7.25 -17.95 -11.28
CA ASP A 393 6.21 -17.26 -10.51
C ASP A 393 5.94 -18.05 -9.22
N VAL A 394 5.80 -17.32 -8.13
CA VAL A 394 5.51 -17.93 -6.83
C VAL A 394 4.08 -17.55 -6.45
N ILE A 395 3.30 -18.56 -6.11
CA ILE A 395 1.94 -18.39 -5.61
C ILE A 395 1.79 -19.03 -4.24
N GLY A 396 0.82 -18.55 -3.48
CA GLY A 396 0.57 -19.12 -2.17
C GLY A 396 -0.77 -18.72 -1.57
N ILE A 397 -0.97 -19.18 -0.35
CA ILE A 397 -2.12 -18.88 0.49
C ILE A 397 -1.61 -18.54 1.89
N ARG A 398 -2.20 -17.52 2.49
CA ARG A 398 -1.95 -17.13 3.87
C ARG A 398 -3.25 -17.00 4.68
N THR A 399 -3.22 -17.55 5.89
CA THR A 399 -4.23 -17.37 6.95
C THR A 399 -3.55 -16.80 8.20
N SER A 400 -4.29 -16.45 9.24
CA SER A 400 -3.71 -15.99 10.52
C SER A 400 -2.68 -16.97 11.10
N ASN A 401 -2.87 -18.27 10.89
CA ASN A 401 -2.07 -19.33 11.52
C ASN A 401 -1.09 -20.00 10.57
N TYR A 402 -1.34 -19.99 9.25
CA TYR A 402 -0.58 -20.77 8.28
C TYR A 402 -0.27 -19.96 7.05
N LYS A 403 0.88 -20.22 6.47
CA LYS A 403 1.29 -19.74 5.15
C LYS A 403 1.90 -20.86 4.34
N TYR A 404 1.44 -21.00 3.11
CA TYR A 404 1.99 -21.92 2.13
C TYR A 404 2.28 -21.16 0.83
N PHE A 405 3.45 -21.36 0.24
CA PHE A 405 3.74 -20.90 -1.11
C PHE A 405 4.68 -21.84 -1.85
N ARG A 406 4.61 -21.81 -3.18
CA ARG A 406 5.38 -22.68 -4.08
C ARG A 406 5.60 -22.02 -5.44
N ASP A 407 6.56 -22.54 -6.21
CA ASP A 407 6.70 -22.17 -7.63
C ASP A 407 5.53 -22.73 -8.45
N ILE A 408 5.06 -21.98 -9.47
CA ILE A 408 4.01 -22.43 -10.38
C ILE A 408 4.55 -23.51 -11.31
N ASP A 409 5.69 -23.25 -11.98
CA ASP A 409 6.23 -24.10 -13.03
C ASP A 409 6.92 -25.35 -12.48
N ASN A 410 7.46 -25.28 -11.27
CA ASN A 410 8.07 -26.42 -10.60
C ASN A 410 7.57 -26.54 -9.15
N PRO A 411 6.37 -27.08 -8.92
CA PRO A 411 5.74 -27.12 -7.60
C PRO A 411 6.56 -27.83 -6.51
N LYS A 412 7.53 -28.66 -6.88
CA LYS A 412 8.41 -29.37 -5.93
C LYS A 412 9.63 -28.57 -5.50
N ASN A 413 9.91 -27.45 -6.17
CA ASN A 413 11.20 -26.76 -6.04
C ASN A 413 11.25 -25.81 -4.85
N ARG A 414 10.12 -25.27 -4.40
CA ARG A 414 10.04 -24.30 -3.29
C ARG A 414 8.75 -24.48 -2.54
N ILE A 415 8.64 -25.57 -1.81
CA ILE A 415 7.50 -25.78 -0.92
C ILE A 415 7.87 -25.21 0.44
N HIS A 416 7.19 -24.12 0.84
CA HIS A 416 7.32 -23.57 2.16
C HIS A 416 5.96 -23.62 2.87
N LEU A 417 5.94 -24.26 4.02
CA LEU A 417 4.81 -24.29 4.94
C LEU A 417 5.28 -23.74 6.29
N PHE A 418 4.59 -22.72 6.79
CA PHE A 418 4.89 -22.02 8.04
C PHE A 418 3.71 -22.07 8.98
#